data_e1d58b9222cdd88d0dad7147525c1c19
#
_entry.id   e1d58b9222cdd88d0dad7147525c1c19
#
_cell.length_a   1.000
_cell.length_b   1.000
_cell.length_c   1.000
_cell.angle_alpha   90.00
_cell.angle_beta   90.00
_cell.angle_gamma   90.00
#
_symmetry.space_group_name_H-M   'P 1'
#
loop_
_entity.id
_entity.type
_entity.pdbx_description
1 polymer ?
#
loop_
_entity_poly.entity_id
_entity_poly.type
_entity_poly.pdbx_seq_one_letter_code
_entity_poly.pdbx_strand_id
1 'polypeptide(L)'
;CETCAAIGNVYMNYRLFLLHGDAKYFDVLERTLYNGLISGVSLDGGSFFYPNPLASNGKYSRKPWFGCACCPSNVSRFIPSLPGYVYAVKDNQVYVNLYLSNKAELIVNKKKVVLEQETGYPWNGDIRVKVAQGNQEFALKLRIPGWVRNEVLPSGLYSYADNQKPTYRIIVNGQETANTLNNGYLSIERKWKKGDVVKIHFDMLPRIVKANEKVVDDKGRVSVERGPIVYCAEWPDNKCNVHTVLLNQHPQFKVVEKPELLYGISQLKTDAQA
;
A
#
# COMPACT_ATOMS: atom_id res chain seq x y z
N CYS A 1 16.69 7.45 -6.81
CA CYS A 1 15.22 7.39 -6.82
C CYS A 1 14.72 7.95 -8.15
N GLU A 2 14.02 7.14 -8.92
CA GLU A 2 13.50 7.48 -10.25
C GLU A 2 12.13 6.86 -10.43
N THR A 3 11.18 7.60 -11.02
CA THR A 3 9.81 7.11 -11.25
C THR A 3 9.80 5.85 -12.12
N CYS A 4 10.65 5.76 -13.15
CA CYS A 4 10.76 4.54 -13.96
C CYS A 4 11.29 3.34 -13.17
N ALA A 5 12.27 3.55 -12.29
CA ALA A 5 12.80 2.49 -11.45
C ALA A 5 11.72 1.97 -10.46
N ALA A 6 10.88 2.87 -9.92
CA ALA A 6 9.74 2.48 -9.11
C ALA A 6 8.76 1.59 -9.90
N ILE A 7 8.44 1.96 -11.14
CA ILE A 7 7.58 1.14 -12.03
C ILE A 7 8.23 -0.21 -12.31
N GLY A 8 9.54 -0.23 -12.62
CA GLY A 8 10.30 -1.47 -12.84
C GLY A 8 10.27 -2.39 -11.61
N ASN A 9 10.39 -1.82 -10.41
CA ASN A 9 10.28 -2.56 -9.14
C ASN A 9 8.89 -3.18 -8.94
N VAL A 10 7.82 -2.46 -9.29
CA VAL A 10 6.45 -3.00 -9.27
C VAL A 10 6.32 -4.18 -10.22
N TYR A 11 6.79 -4.07 -11.47
CA TYR A 11 6.74 -5.16 -12.44
C TYR A 11 7.53 -6.38 -11.98
N MET A 12 8.74 -6.18 -11.45
CA MET A 12 9.57 -7.26 -10.93
C MET A 12 8.88 -8.01 -9.79
N ASN A 13 8.39 -7.29 -8.80
CA ASN A 13 7.72 -7.90 -7.64
C ASN A 13 6.43 -8.63 -8.04
N TYR A 14 5.67 -8.09 -8.99
CA TYR A 14 4.51 -8.82 -9.53
C TYR A 14 4.92 -10.15 -10.18
N ARG A 15 5.98 -10.17 -10.99
CA ARG A 15 6.48 -11.42 -11.60
C ARG A 15 6.96 -12.43 -10.57
N LEU A 16 7.65 -11.96 -9.53
CA LEU A 16 8.07 -12.82 -8.42
C LEU A 16 6.87 -13.38 -7.65
N PHE A 17 5.83 -12.58 -7.45
CA PHE A 17 4.58 -13.08 -6.87
C PHE A 17 3.93 -14.17 -7.73
N LEU A 18 3.87 -14.01 -9.04
CA LEU A 18 3.30 -15.03 -9.94
C LEU A 18 4.05 -16.36 -9.86
N LEU A 19 5.36 -16.32 -9.58
CA LEU A 19 6.20 -17.52 -9.41
C LEU A 19 6.00 -18.18 -8.05
N HIS A 20 5.91 -17.39 -6.97
CA HIS A 20 6.02 -17.89 -5.60
C HIS A 20 4.71 -17.86 -4.81
N GLY A 21 3.73 -17.02 -5.17
CA GLY A 21 2.48 -16.86 -4.44
C GLY A 21 2.63 -16.29 -3.02
N ASP A 22 3.72 -15.55 -2.76
CA ASP A 22 4.06 -15.02 -1.44
C ASP A 22 3.72 -13.51 -1.36
N ALA A 23 3.00 -13.12 -0.32
CA ALA A 23 2.54 -11.75 -0.08
C ALA A 23 3.68 -10.73 0.06
N LYS A 24 4.87 -11.14 0.48
CA LYS A 24 6.03 -10.24 0.63
C LYS A 24 6.35 -9.46 -0.64
N TYR A 25 6.10 -10.02 -1.80
CA TYR A 25 6.30 -9.33 -3.09
C TYR A 25 5.24 -8.23 -3.29
N PHE A 26 4.00 -8.48 -2.86
CA PHE A 26 2.98 -7.44 -2.87
C PHE A 26 3.19 -6.37 -1.78
N ASP A 27 3.84 -6.69 -0.68
CA ASP A 27 4.19 -5.70 0.34
C ASP A 27 5.19 -4.67 -0.22
N VAL A 28 6.20 -5.13 -0.98
CA VAL A 28 7.13 -4.24 -1.71
C VAL A 28 6.42 -3.50 -2.83
N LEU A 29 5.58 -4.19 -3.60
CA LEU A 29 4.81 -3.62 -4.71
C LEU A 29 3.89 -2.49 -4.22
N GLU A 30 3.09 -2.73 -3.20
CA GLU A 30 2.14 -1.76 -2.64
C GLU A 30 2.85 -0.54 -2.06
N ARG A 31 3.93 -0.75 -1.28
CA ARG A 31 4.76 0.35 -0.76
C ARG A 31 5.35 1.18 -1.88
N THR A 32 5.87 0.55 -2.92
CA THR A 32 6.43 1.24 -4.09
C THR A 32 5.34 2.00 -4.86
N LEU A 33 4.17 1.39 -5.04
CA LEU A 33 3.04 1.99 -5.74
C LEU A 33 2.60 3.29 -5.07
N TYR A 34 2.33 3.25 -3.77
CA TYR A 34 1.81 4.43 -3.04
C TYR A 34 2.88 5.51 -2.79
N ASN A 35 4.14 5.13 -2.54
CA ASN A 35 5.13 6.08 -2.06
C ASN A 35 6.21 6.46 -3.10
N GLY A 36 6.49 5.62 -4.07
CA GLY A 36 7.55 5.85 -5.06
C GLY A 36 7.05 6.07 -6.48
N LEU A 37 5.87 5.57 -6.82
CA LEU A 37 5.35 5.61 -8.18
C LEU A 37 4.30 6.71 -8.35
N ILE A 38 3.21 6.68 -7.56
CA ILE A 38 2.11 7.67 -7.68
C ILE A 38 2.61 9.08 -7.41
N SER A 39 3.54 9.26 -6.48
CA SER A 39 4.20 10.55 -6.23
C SER A 39 4.96 11.09 -7.45
N GLY A 40 5.27 10.23 -8.42
CA GLY A 40 5.94 10.61 -9.67
C GLY A 40 5.08 11.38 -10.66
N VAL A 41 3.76 11.51 -10.46
CA VAL A 41 2.84 12.23 -11.33
C VAL A 41 2.07 13.27 -10.53
N SER A 42 1.80 14.44 -11.13
CA SER A 42 0.94 15.47 -10.54
C SER A 42 -0.53 15.03 -10.54
N LEU A 43 -1.32 15.65 -9.67
CA LEU A 43 -2.73 15.30 -9.49
C LEU A 43 -3.57 15.53 -10.76
N ASP A 44 -3.21 16.54 -11.56
CA ASP A 44 -3.82 16.82 -12.87
C ASP A 44 -3.31 15.93 -14.00
N GLY A 45 -2.31 15.06 -13.71
CA GLY A 45 -1.69 14.17 -14.69
C GLY A 45 -0.77 14.86 -15.69
N GLY A 46 -0.55 16.18 -15.58
CA GLY A 46 0.14 17.00 -16.57
C GLY A 46 1.65 17.16 -16.34
N SER A 47 2.16 16.75 -15.19
CA SER A 47 3.59 16.88 -14.89
C SER A 47 4.14 15.71 -14.06
N PHE A 48 5.46 15.49 -14.16
CA PHE A 48 6.11 14.27 -13.71
C PHE A 48 7.44 14.58 -12.99
N PHE A 49 7.81 13.71 -12.04
CA PHE A 49 9.17 13.61 -11.57
C PHE A 49 9.97 12.62 -12.45
N TYR A 50 11.17 13.01 -12.84
CA TYR A 50 12.20 12.08 -13.30
C TYR A 50 12.96 11.57 -12.07
N PRO A 51 13.86 12.35 -11.42
CA PRO A 51 14.30 12.00 -10.08
C PRO A 51 13.18 12.27 -9.08
N ASN A 52 12.97 11.30 -8.18
CA ASN A 52 11.99 11.39 -7.10
C ASN A 52 12.73 11.18 -5.76
N PRO A 53 13.50 12.20 -5.29
CA PRO A 53 14.35 12.06 -4.13
C PRO A 53 13.54 11.93 -2.84
N LEU A 54 14.03 11.12 -1.90
CA LEU A 54 13.45 10.94 -0.58
C LEU A 54 13.58 12.17 0.31
N ALA A 55 14.62 12.97 0.09
CA ALA A 55 14.85 14.24 0.77
C ALA A 55 15.11 15.33 -0.26
N SER A 56 14.52 16.50 -0.07
CA SER A 56 14.64 17.64 -0.97
C SER A 56 14.84 18.92 -0.17
N ASN A 57 15.62 19.83 -0.73
CA ASN A 57 15.79 21.21 -0.25
C ASN A 57 14.90 22.22 -0.99
N GLY A 58 13.76 21.76 -1.54
CA GLY A 58 12.79 22.58 -2.27
C GLY A 58 13.17 22.87 -3.73
N LYS A 59 14.28 22.32 -4.26
CA LYS A 59 14.74 22.58 -5.63
C LYS A 59 14.17 21.63 -6.67
N TYR A 60 13.48 20.56 -6.25
CA TYR A 60 12.90 19.60 -7.15
C TYR A 60 11.40 19.92 -7.37
N SER A 61 11.01 19.94 -8.63
CA SER A 61 9.62 20.11 -9.04
C SER A 61 9.29 19.16 -10.19
N ARG A 62 8.01 18.80 -10.33
CA ARG A 62 7.54 18.06 -11.50
C ARG A 62 7.64 18.93 -12.73
N LYS A 63 7.90 18.30 -13.89
CA LYS A 63 7.98 18.96 -15.20
C LYS A 63 7.02 18.32 -16.18
N PRO A 64 6.44 19.10 -17.12
CA PRO A 64 5.51 18.54 -18.11
C PRO A 64 6.19 17.50 -19.02
N TRP A 65 7.49 17.68 -19.31
CA TRP A 65 8.23 16.80 -20.20
C TRP A 65 9.73 16.84 -19.92
N PHE A 66 10.47 15.87 -20.50
CA PHE A 66 11.92 15.72 -20.38
C PHE A 66 12.53 15.43 -21.76
N GLY A 67 13.79 15.76 -21.97
CA GLY A 67 14.54 15.40 -23.17
C GLY A 67 14.59 13.88 -23.40
N CYS A 68 14.70 13.10 -22.30
CA CYS A 68 14.50 11.65 -22.30
C CYS A 68 13.22 11.37 -21.52
N ALA A 69 12.09 11.28 -22.19
CA ALA A 69 10.75 11.22 -21.58
C ALA A 69 10.31 9.81 -21.16
N CYS A 70 11.18 9.03 -20.49
CA CYS A 70 10.84 7.67 -20.05
C CYS A 70 9.80 7.66 -18.95
N CYS A 71 9.84 8.56 -17.97
CA CYS A 71 8.93 8.56 -16.83
C CYS A 71 7.49 8.87 -17.22
N PRO A 72 7.15 9.91 -17.99
CA PRO A 72 5.79 10.16 -18.47
C PRO A 72 5.20 8.96 -19.23
N SER A 73 5.96 8.41 -20.18
CA SER A 73 5.50 7.28 -20.99
C SER A 73 5.31 5.99 -20.18
N ASN A 74 6.18 5.73 -19.20
CA ASN A 74 6.03 4.59 -18.31
C ASN A 74 4.84 4.74 -17.36
N VAL A 75 4.61 5.92 -16.79
CA VAL A 75 3.42 6.21 -15.96
C VAL A 75 2.14 6.00 -16.78
N SER A 76 2.07 6.56 -17.99
CA SER A 76 0.91 6.42 -18.88
C SER A 76 0.63 4.96 -19.27
N ARG A 77 1.66 4.13 -19.36
CA ARG A 77 1.55 2.69 -19.63
C ARG A 77 1.14 1.91 -18.37
N PHE A 78 1.67 2.30 -17.22
CA PHE A 78 1.47 1.57 -15.96
C PHE A 78 0.05 1.76 -15.40
N ILE A 79 -0.44 3.01 -15.30
CA ILE A 79 -1.72 3.31 -14.65
C ILE A 79 -2.89 2.49 -15.24
N PRO A 80 -3.08 2.37 -16.56
CA PRO A 80 -4.13 1.52 -17.13
C PRO A 80 -3.96 0.03 -16.85
N SER A 81 -2.75 -0.43 -16.51
CA SER A 81 -2.48 -1.83 -16.18
C SER A 81 -2.78 -2.18 -14.71
N LEU A 82 -2.98 -1.17 -13.84
CA LEU A 82 -3.19 -1.34 -12.40
C LEU A 82 -4.32 -2.32 -12.04
N PRO A 83 -5.47 -2.37 -12.73
CA PRO A 83 -6.50 -3.36 -12.44
C PRO A 83 -6.02 -4.82 -12.51
N GLY A 84 -5.02 -5.12 -13.33
CA GLY A 84 -4.44 -6.46 -13.47
C GLY A 84 -3.64 -6.94 -12.26
N TYR A 85 -3.33 -6.05 -11.30
CA TYR A 85 -2.59 -6.41 -10.06
C TYR A 85 -3.51 -6.66 -8.86
N VAL A 86 -4.79 -6.28 -8.96
CA VAL A 86 -5.74 -6.38 -7.83
C VAL A 86 -6.00 -7.82 -7.44
N TYR A 87 -6.18 -8.67 -8.44
CA TYR A 87 -6.46 -10.09 -8.25
C TYR A 87 -5.49 -10.97 -9.03
N ALA A 88 -5.32 -12.18 -8.54
CA ALA A 88 -4.74 -13.26 -9.31
C ALA A 88 -5.58 -14.54 -9.13
N VAL A 89 -5.62 -15.37 -10.15
CA VAL A 89 -6.34 -16.65 -10.11
C VAL A 89 -5.35 -17.76 -10.45
N LYS A 90 -5.31 -18.77 -9.59
CA LYS A 90 -4.56 -20.00 -9.83
C LYS A 90 -5.45 -21.19 -9.45
N ASP A 91 -5.79 -22.02 -10.43
CA ASP A 91 -6.69 -23.16 -10.25
C ASP A 91 -8.05 -22.72 -9.62
N ASN A 92 -8.37 -23.22 -8.43
CA ASN A 92 -9.55 -22.85 -7.67
C ASN A 92 -9.27 -21.80 -6.58
N GLN A 93 -8.19 -21.02 -6.70
CA GLN A 93 -7.79 -20.03 -5.73
C GLN A 93 -7.86 -18.63 -6.33
N VAL A 94 -8.47 -17.71 -5.60
CA VAL A 94 -8.53 -16.28 -5.93
C VAL A 94 -7.75 -15.50 -4.89
N TYR A 95 -6.68 -14.85 -5.31
CA TYR A 95 -5.86 -13.97 -4.49
C TYR A 95 -6.38 -12.54 -4.58
N VAL A 96 -6.67 -11.93 -3.45
CA VAL A 96 -6.96 -10.49 -3.32
C VAL A 96 -5.67 -9.83 -2.86
N ASN A 97 -4.99 -9.16 -3.78
CA ASN A 97 -3.63 -8.65 -3.58
C ASN A 97 -3.59 -7.18 -3.20
N LEU A 98 -4.45 -6.35 -3.81
CA LEU A 98 -4.57 -4.93 -3.51
C LEU A 98 -6.00 -4.60 -3.08
N TYR A 99 -6.10 -3.68 -2.12
CA TYR A 99 -7.36 -3.20 -1.60
C TYR A 99 -7.69 -1.84 -2.19
N LEU A 100 -8.60 -1.82 -3.14
CA LEU A 100 -9.16 -0.61 -3.74
C LEU A 100 -10.57 -0.89 -4.25
N SER A 101 -11.43 0.11 -4.23
CA SER A 101 -12.82 -0.04 -4.67
C SER A 101 -12.87 -0.37 -6.15
N ASN A 102 -13.47 -1.51 -6.46
CA ASN A 102 -13.57 -2.02 -7.84
C ASN A 102 -14.66 -3.08 -7.97
N LYS A 103 -14.94 -3.44 -9.22
CA LYS A 103 -15.72 -4.61 -9.60
C LYS A 103 -14.93 -5.40 -10.63
N ALA A 104 -14.69 -6.68 -10.37
CA ALA A 104 -13.89 -7.55 -11.23
C ALA A 104 -14.65 -8.80 -11.63
N GLU A 105 -14.52 -9.18 -12.89
CA GLU A 105 -14.97 -10.46 -13.45
C GLU A 105 -13.76 -11.40 -13.51
N LEU A 106 -13.86 -12.54 -12.85
CA LEU A 106 -12.81 -13.53 -12.76
C LEU A 106 -13.31 -14.86 -13.31
N ILE A 107 -12.41 -15.63 -13.93
CA ILE A 107 -12.71 -17.02 -14.34
C ILE A 107 -12.00 -17.96 -13.37
N VAL A 108 -12.78 -18.69 -12.58
CA VAL A 108 -12.32 -19.67 -11.61
C VAL A 108 -12.91 -21.02 -11.97
N ASN A 109 -12.07 -22.05 -12.19
CA ASN A 109 -12.54 -23.36 -12.66
C ASN A 109 -13.47 -23.27 -13.87
N LYS A 110 -13.11 -22.45 -14.87
CA LYS A 110 -13.89 -22.21 -16.11
C LYS A 110 -15.28 -21.59 -15.89
N LYS A 111 -15.59 -21.10 -14.69
CA LYS A 111 -16.84 -20.45 -14.36
C LYS A 111 -16.60 -19.01 -13.94
N LYS A 112 -17.53 -18.14 -14.32
CA LYS A 112 -17.49 -16.71 -13.99
C LYS A 112 -17.80 -16.47 -12.51
N VAL A 113 -16.97 -15.70 -11.85
CA VAL A 113 -17.16 -15.11 -10.51
C VAL A 113 -17.02 -13.62 -10.64
N VAL A 114 -17.89 -12.86 -10.00
CA VAL A 114 -17.78 -11.39 -9.92
C VAL A 114 -17.56 -11.01 -8.47
N LEU A 115 -16.46 -10.34 -8.20
CA LEU A 115 -16.16 -9.74 -6.89
C LEU A 115 -16.31 -8.23 -6.97
N GLU A 116 -16.85 -7.64 -5.90
CA GLU A 116 -16.91 -6.20 -5.66
C GLU A 116 -16.13 -5.89 -4.40
N GLN A 117 -15.19 -4.93 -4.47
CA GLN A 117 -14.54 -4.36 -3.30
C GLN A 117 -15.05 -2.94 -3.07
N GLU A 118 -15.34 -2.62 -1.81
CA GLU A 118 -15.67 -1.28 -1.32
C GLU A 118 -14.72 -0.97 -0.15
N THR A 119 -13.97 0.13 -0.24
CA THR A 119 -13.00 0.49 0.80
C THR A 119 -12.57 1.94 0.70
N GLY A 120 -12.19 2.53 1.83
CA GLY A 120 -11.44 3.78 1.90
C GLY A 120 -9.93 3.60 2.06
N TYR A 121 -9.42 2.37 1.88
CA TYR A 121 -7.97 2.11 1.90
C TYR A 121 -7.24 2.91 0.80
N PRO A 122 -6.09 3.54 1.05
CA PRO A 122 -5.20 3.37 2.19
C PRO A 122 -5.44 4.33 3.38
N TRP A 123 -6.54 5.10 3.39
CA TRP A 123 -6.80 6.09 4.44
C TRP A 123 -7.46 5.50 5.68
N ASN A 124 -8.22 4.42 5.52
CA ASN A 124 -8.72 3.61 6.63
C ASN A 124 -8.56 2.12 6.34
N GLY A 125 -8.71 1.29 7.37
CA GLY A 125 -8.48 -0.15 7.30
C GLY A 125 -9.73 -0.97 7.00
N ASP A 126 -10.87 -0.35 6.66
CA ASP A 126 -12.12 -1.06 6.41
C ASP A 126 -12.24 -1.46 4.94
N ILE A 127 -12.37 -2.75 4.71
CA ILE A 127 -12.53 -3.33 3.38
C ILE A 127 -13.72 -4.27 3.40
N ARG A 128 -14.54 -4.18 2.37
CA ARG A 128 -15.66 -5.08 2.12
C ARG A 128 -15.48 -5.76 0.76
N VAL A 129 -15.39 -7.08 0.76
CA VAL A 129 -15.36 -7.90 -0.45
C VAL A 129 -16.66 -8.67 -0.55
N LYS A 130 -17.43 -8.46 -1.63
CA LYS A 130 -18.71 -9.10 -1.89
C LYS A 130 -18.63 -10.00 -3.10
N VAL A 131 -19.22 -11.18 -3.03
CA VAL A 131 -19.49 -12.03 -4.19
C VAL A 131 -20.75 -11.52 -4.87
N ALA A 132 -20.58 -10.73 -5.93
CA ALA A 132 -21.71 -10.15 -6.68
C ALA A 132 -22.35 -11.19 -7.62
N GLN A 133 -21.54 -12.15 -8.11
CA GLN A 133 -21.97 -13.27 -8.91
C GLN A 133 -21.07 -14.48 -8.66
N GLY A 134 -21.64 -15.66 -8.49
CA GLY A 134 -20.93 -16.92 -8.31
C GLY A 134 -21.81 -17.92 -7.54
N ASN A 135 -21.59 -19.21 -7.77
CA ASN A 135 -22.15 -20.32 -7.00
C ASN A 135 -21.23 -21.53 -7.18
N GLN A 136 -20.05 -21.49 -6.54
CA GLN A 136 -19.05 -22.56 -6.66
C GLN A 136 -18.06 -22.53 -5.51
N GLU A 137 -17.35 -23.64 -5.34
CA GLU A 137 -16.29 -23.78 -4.37
C GLU A 137 -15.00 -23.17 -4.90
N PHE A 138 -14.36 -22.32 -4.09
CA PHE A 138 -13.00 -21.83 -4.31
C PHE A 138 -12.41 -21.29 -3.01
N ALA A 139 -11.09 -21.19 -2.96
CA ALA A 139 -10.36 -20.53 -1.89
C ALA A 139 -10.22 -19.05 -2.20
N LEU A 140 -10.77 -18.19 -1.34
CA LEU A 140 -10.51 -16.75 -1.37
C LEU A 140 -9.31 -16.47 -0.45
N LYS A 141 -8.21 -16.04 -1.04
CA LYS A 141 -6.95 -15.73 -0.36
C LYS A 141 -6.83 -14.22 -0.17
N LEU A 142 -6.96 -13.76 1.06
CA LEU A 142 -6.87 -12.35 1.44
C LEU A 142 -5.45 -12.04 1.88
N ARG A 143 -4.78 -11.09 1.22
CA ARG A 143 -3.46 -10.64 1.66
C ARG A 143 -3.57 -9.90 2.99
N ILE A 144 -2.78 -10.31 3.95
CA ILE A 144 -2.55 -9.52 5.17
C ILE A 144 -1.24 -8.75 4.96
N PRO A 145 -1.30 -7.41 4.81
CA PRO A 145 -0.12 -6.61 4.50
C PRO A 145 1.01 -6.76 5.51
N GLY A 146 2.26 -6.61 5.07
CA GLY A 146 3.44 -6.71 5.92
C GLY A 146 3.39 -5.77 7.13
N TRP A 147 2.93 -4.54 6.93
CA TRP A 147 2.79 -3.56 8.02
C TRP A 147 1.81 -4.01 9.11
N VAL A 148 0.74 -4.79 8.77
CA VAL A 148 -0.16 -5.44 9.74
C VAL A 148 0.56 -6.59 10.47
N ARG A 149 1.43 -7.32 9.76
CA ARG A 149 2.21 -8.45 10.29
C ARG A 149 3.46 -8.01 11.07
N ASN A 150 3.61 -6.71 11.32
CA ASN A 150 4.78 -6.09 11.97
C ASN A 150 6.08 -6.18 11.14
N GLU A 151 5.95 -6.21 9.83
CA GLU A 151 7.05 -6.24 8.87
C GLU A 151 7.05 -4.93 8.04
N VAL A 152 8.10 -4.12 8.15
CA VAL A 152 8.26 -2.89 7.36
C VAL A 152 8.51 -3.23 5.90
N LEU A 153 9.51 -4.09 5.68
CA LEU A 153 9.91 -4.66 4.40
C LEU A 153 10.36 -6.10 4.62
N PRO A 154 10.32 -6.96 3.62
CA PRO A 154 10.78 -8.35 3.73
C PRO A 154 12.33 -8.42 3.79
N SER A 155 12.93 -7.72 4.75
CA SER A 155 14.37 -7.67 4.99
C SER A 155 14.65 -7.23 6.43
N GLY A 156 15.87 -7.40 6.91
CA GLY A 156 16.34 -6.89 8.22
C GLY A 156 16.87 -5.47 8.18
N LEU A 157 16.65 -4.70 7.08
CA LEU A 157 17.20 -3.35 6.92
C LEU A 157 16.40 -2.29 7.67
N TYR A 158 15.10 -2.51 7.88
CA TYR A 158 14.20 -1.59 8.55
C TYR A 158 13.33 -2.31 9.56
N SER A 159 13.02 -1.66 10.67
CA SER A 159 12.17 -2.19 11.73
C SER A 159 11.32 -1.09 12.36
N TYR A 160 10.20 -1.47 12.95
CA TYR A 160 9.42 -0.54 13.77
C TYR A 160 10.17 -0.25 15.07
N ALA A 161 10.11 1.02 15.50
CA ALA A 161 10.76 1.48 16.74
C ALA A 161 9.97 1.12 18.00
N ASP A 162 8.72 0.76 17.84
CA ASP A 162 7.81 0.37 18.92
C ASP A 162 7.54 -1.14 18.91
N ASN A 163 6.96 -1.62 20.02
CA ASN A 163 6.51 -3.01 20.15
C ASN A 163 5.02 -3.21 19.84
N GLN A 164 4.35 -2.18 19.31
CA GLN A 164 2.94 -2.27 18.96
C GLN A 164 2.77 -3.22 17.78
N LYS A 165 1.76 -4.07 17.85
CA LYS A 165 1.39 -4.95 16.74
C LYS A 165 -0.02 -4.55 16.30
N PRO A 166 -0.18 -4.01 15.09
CA PRO A 166 -1.50 -3.78 14.55
C PRO A 166 -2.30 -5.07 14.58
N THR A 167 -3.57 -4.98 14.91
CA THR A 167 -4.48 -6.12 14.86
C THR A 167 -5.29 -6.08 13.57
N TYR A 168 -5.88 -7.22 13.23
CA TYR A 168 -6.82 -7.30 12.13
C TYR A 168 -7.95 -8.25 12.46
N ARG A 169 -9.11 -8.02 11.84
CA ARG A 169 -10.29 -8.84 12.00
C ARG A 169 -10.89 -9.17 10.65
N ILE A 170 -11.31 -10.43 10.48
CA ILE A 170 -11.96 -10.90 9.26
C ILE A 170 -13.29 -11.56 9.63
N ILE A 171 -14.36 -11.08 9.02
CA ILE A 171 -15.74 -11.52 9.28
C ILE A 171 -16.34 -11.98 7.95
N VAL A 172 -16.83 -13.22 7.92
CA VAL A 172 -17.52 -13.81 6.77
C VAL A 172 -19.00 -13.97 7.12
N ASN A 173 -19.86 -13.26 6.42
CA ASN A 173 -21.33 -13.31 6.65
C ASN A 173 -21.73 -13.12 8.12
N GLY A 174 -21.04 -12.23 8.83
CA GLY A 174 -21.30 -11.93 10.24
C GLY A 174 -20.57 -12.81 11.25
N GLN A 175 -19.83 -13.83 10.81
CA GLN A 175 -19.05 -14.70 11.69
C GLN A 175 -17.54 -14.43 11.54
N GLU A 176 -16.87 -14.27 12.66
CA GLU A 176 -15.41 -14.11 12.67
C GLU A 176 -14.73 -15.42 12.26
N THR A 177 -13.68 -15.35 11.45
CA THR A 177 -12.94 -16.50 10.94
C THR A 177 -11.60 -16.66 11.62
N ALA A 178 -11.10 -17.89 11.71
CA ALA A 178 -9.78 -18.18 12.24
C ALA A 178 -8.67 -17.60 11.36
N ASN A 179 -7.60 -17.14 12.00
CA ASN A 179 -6.53 -16.36 11.38
C ASN A 179 -5.23 -17.17 11.21
N THR A 180 -5.25 -18.21 10.38
CA THR A 180 -4.02 -18.92 10.02
C THR A 180 -3.48 -18.37 8.70
N LEU A 181 -2.26 -17.83 8.73
CA LEU A 181 -1.60 -17.28 7.55
C LEU A 181 -0.68 -18.30 6.91
N ASN A 182 -0.72 -18.35 5.60
CA ASN A 182 0.26 -19.04 4.78
C ASN A 182 0.80 -18.09 3.72
N ASN A 183 2.12 -17.86 3.71
CA ASN A 183 2.79 -16.92 2.82
C ASN A 183 2.16 -15.52 2.83
N GLY A 184 1.70 -15.05 4.01
CA GLY A 184 1.06 -13.75 4.19
C GLY A 184 -0.38 -13.66 3.69
N TYR A 185 -1.01 -14.78 3.32
CA TYR A 185 -2.43 -14.86 2.96
C TYR A 185 -3.23 -15.64 3.97
N LEU A 186 -4.43 -15.14 4.27
CA LEU A 186 -5.47 -15.90 4.94
C LEU A 186 -6.35 -16.56 3.88
N SER A 187 -6.55 -17.87 3.97
CA SER A 187 -7.35 -18.65 3.01
C SER A 187 -8.71 -18.99 3.59
N ILE A 188 -9.77 -18.68 2.85
CA ILE A 188 -11.15 -19.03 3.20
C ILE A 188 -11.70 -19.95 2.10
N GLU A 189 -11.78 -21.23 2.40
CA GLU A 189 -12.27 -22.26 1.48
C GLU A 189 -13.74 -22.55 1.78
N ARG A 190 -14.61 -22.30 0.81
CA ARG A 190 -16.05 -22.60 0.93
C ARG A 190 -16.75 -22.54 -0.42
N LYS A 191 -17.97 -23.01 -0.45
CA LYS A 191 -18.90 -22.76 -1.55
C LYS A 191 -19.41 -21.32 -1.43
N TRP A 192 -18.91 -20.42 -2.28
CA TRP A 192 -19.32 -19.04 -2.35
C TRP A 192 -20.60 -18.88 -3.16
N LYS A 193 -21.51 -18.03 -2.66
CA LYS A 193 -22.78 -17.71 -3.32
C LYS A 193 -22.91 -16.21 -3.53
N LYS A 194 -23.73 -15.81 -4.50
CA LYS A 194 -24.11 -14.41 -4.68
C LYS A 194 -24.65 -13.83 -3.38
N GLY A 195 -24.12 -12.68 -2.96
CA GLY A 195 -24.48 -12.00 -1.74
C GLY A 195 -23.56 -12.29 -0.54
N ASP A 196 -22.68 -13.31 -0.61
CA ASP A 196 -21.67 -13.52 0.44
C ASP A 196 -20.76 -12.32 0.57
N VAL A 197 -20.42 -11.98 1.81
CA VAL A 197 -19.63 -10.78 2.14
C VAL A 197 -18.50 -11.16 3.10
N VAL A 198 -17.30 -10.70 2.77
CA VAL A 198 -16.16 -10.69 3.68
C VAL A 198 -15.89 -9.24 4.09
N LYS A 199 -15.85 -8.97 5.38
CA LYS A 199 -15.41 -7.71 5.96
C LYS A 199 -14.03 -7.91 6.57
N ILE A 200 -13.12 -6.99 6.26
CA ILE A 200 -11.76 -6.96 6.77
C ILE A 200 -11.58 -5.62 7.46
N HIS A 201 -10.96 -5.64 8.63
CA HIS A 201 -10.51 -4.43 9.32
C HIS A 201 -9.05 -4.57 9.68
N PHE A 202 -8.25 -3.55 9.36
CA PHE A 202 -6.86 -3.42 9.76
C PHE A 202 -6.69 -2.22 10.67
N ASP A 203 -6.11 -2.40 11.85
CA ASP A 203 -5.75 -1.28 12.72
C ASP A 203 -4.62 -0.47 12.08
N MET A 204 -4.89 0.79 11.75
CA MET A 204 -3.93 1.68 11.12
C MET A 204 -3.36 2.67 12.14
N LEU A 205 -2.31 2.28 12.82
CA LEU A 205 -1.60 3.12 13.78
C LEU A 205 -0.43 3.86 13.09
N PRO A 206 -0.21 5.16 13.39
CA PRO A 206 1.03 5.82 13.01
C PRO A 206 2.21 5.17 13.73
N ARG A 207 3.26 4.81 13.00
CA ARG A 207 4.42 4.10 13.52
C ARG A 207 5.72 4.70 13.03
N ILE A 208 6.74 4.69 13.88
CA ILE A 208 8.10 5.10 13.55
C ILE A 208 8.87 3.89 13.02
N VAL A 209 9.55 4.10 11.91
CA VAL A 209 10.47 3.14 11.29
C VAL A 209 11.90 3.62 11.48
N LYS A 210 12.76 2.72 11.90
CA LYS A 210 14.21 2.90 12.02
C LYS A 210 14.96 2.03 11.03
N ALA A 211 16.04 2.57 10.49
CA ALA A 211 16.97 1.83 9.68
C ALA A 211 17.93 1.01 10.57
N ASN A 212 18.39 -0.13 10.04
CA ASN A 212 19.51 -0.87 10.59
C ASN A 212 20.78 -0.01 10.52
N GLU A 213 21.70 -0.16 11.47
CA GLU A 213 22.96 0.59 11.52
C GLU A 213 23.83 0.42 10.24
N LYS A 214 23.63 -0.66 9.49
CA LYS A 214 24.29 -0.89 8.20
C LYS A 214 23.81 0.03 7.10
N VAL A 215 22.66 0.71 7.24
CA VAL A 215 22.13 1.70 6.31
C VAL A 215 22.66 3.08 6.74
N VAL A 216 23.89 3.37 6.36
CA VAL A 216 24.65 4.53 6.85
C VAL A 216 23.98 5.85 6.50
N ASP A 217 23.33 5.96 5.33
CA ASP A 217 22.67 7.18 4.85
C ASP A 217 21.44 7.57 5.68
N ASP A 218 20.83 6.60 6.39
CA ASP A 218 19.66 6.84 7.23
C ASP A 218 20.00 6.96 8.72
N LYS A 219 21.30 6.99 9.05
CA LYS A 219 21.75 7.07 10.44
C LYS A 219 21.24 8.35 11.12
N GLY A 220 20.62 8.18 12.29
CA GLY A 220 20.03 9.28 13.06
C GLY A 220 18.71 9.80 12.48
N ARG A 221 18.15 9.13 11.49
CA ARG A 221 16.88 9.49 10.86
C ARG A 221 15.82 8.43 11.14
N VAL A 222 14.57 8.86 11.02
CA VAL A 222 13.40 7.97 11.11
C VAL A 222 12.41 8.34 10.01
N SER A 223 11.59 7.39 9.61
CA SER A 223 10.38 7.67 8.85
C SER A 223 9.15 7.39 9.69
N VAL A 224 8.03 8.01 9.33
CA VAL A 224 6.73 7.79 9.95
C VAL A 224 5.82 7.18 8.91
N GLU A 225 5.14 6.10 9.25
CA GLU A 225 4.18 5.49 8.35
C GLU A 225 2.87 5.15 9.06
N ARG A 226 1.79 5.07 8.29
CA ARG A 226 0.48 4.62 8.73
C ARG A 226 -0.16 3.79 7.62
N GLY A 227 -0.39 2.53 7.91
CA GLY A 227 -0.76 1.57 6.85
C GLY A 227 0.36 1.47 5.80
N PRO A 228 0.04 1.48 4.50
CA PRO A 228 1.05 1.40 3.44
C PRO A 228 1.70 2.76 3.11
N ILE A 229 1.23 3.86 3.71
CA ILE A 229 1.70 5.22 3.40
C ILE A 229 2.87 5.60 4.28
N VAL A 230 3.96 6.04 3.65
CA VAL A 230 5.11 6.68 4.30
C VAL A 230 4.89 8.19 4.24
N TYR A 231 4.82 8.81 5.40
CA TYR A 231 4.59 10.25 5.52
C TYR A 231 5.90 11.02 5.41
N CYS A 232 5.82 12.20 4.82
CA CYS A 232 6.93 13.15 4.76
C CYS A 232 6.52 14.50 5.36
N ALA A 233 7.49 15.21 5.92
CA ALA A 233 7.33 16.61 6.30
C ALA A 233 7.55 17.48 5.06
N GLU A 234 6.54 18.24 4.63
CA GLU A 234 6.61 19.09 3.45
C GLU A 234 6.88 20.56 3.83
N TRP A 235 7.71 21.23 3.03
CA TRP A 235 8.08 22.64 3.26
C TRP A 235 6.89 23.58 3.33
N PRO A 236 5.86 23.47 2.46
CA PRO A 236 4.70 24.38 2.52
C PRO A 236 3.90 24.29 3.81
N ASP A 237 3.91 23.12 4.47
CA ASP A 237 3.11 22.84 5.66
C ASP A 237 3.84 23.16 6.96
N ASN A 238 5.16 23.41 6.89
CA ASN A 238 6.02 23.59 8.06
C ASN A 238 6.72 24.96 8.00
N LYS A 239 6.69 25.70 9.11
CA LYS A 239 7.30 27.03 9.24
C LYS A 239 8.82 26.98 9.54
N CYS A 240 9.43 25.80 9.46
CA CYS A 240 10.82 25.55 9.80
C CYS A 240 11.52 24.78 8.69
N ASN A 241 12.85 24.64 8.81
CA ASN A 241 13.61 23.74 7.96
C ASN A 241 13.24 22.28 8.31
N VAL A 242 12.54 21.57 7.41
CA VAL A 242 12.10 20.19 7.66
C VAL A 242 13.26 19.21 7.87
N HIS A 243 14.47 19.53 7.44
CA HIS A 243 15.66 18.70 7.68
C HIS A 243 16.20 18.79 9.10
N THR A 244 15.80 19.82 9.87
CA THR A 244 16.24 20.02 11.26
C THR A 244 15.20 19.57 12.29
N VAL A 245 14.05 19.08 11.83
CA VAL A 245 12.99 18.62 12.71
C VAL A 245 13.42 17.39 13.51
N LEU A 246 13.36 17.50 14.83
CA LEU A 246 13.64 16.43 15.77
C LEU A 246 12.35 15.96 16.43
N LEU A 247 12.00 14.71 16.23
CA LEU A 247 10.87 14.09 16.94
C LEU A 247 11.24 13.86 18.41
N ASN A 248 10.26 14.03 19.29
CA ASN A 248 10.39 13.66 20.69
C ASN A 248 10.67 12.14 20.81
N GLN A 249 11.18 11.70 21.97
CA GLN A 249 11.46 10.26 22.18
C GLN A 249 10.22 9.36 22.04
N HIS A 250 9.05 9.89 22.43
CA HIS A 250 7.76 9.19 22.35
C HIS A 250 6.72 10.10 21.68
N PRO A 251 6.84 10.37 20.38
CA PRO A 251 5.95 11.30 19.72
C PRO A 251 4.53 10.74 19.64
N GLN A 252 3.56 11.60 19.94
CA GLN A 252 2.16 11.28 19.84
C GLN A 252 1.64 11.85 18.52
N PHE A 253 1.16 10.98 17.64
CA PHE A 253 0.63 11.38 16.34
C PHE A 253 -0.89 11.50 16.41
N LYS A 254 -1.41 12.64 15.97
CA LYS A 254 -2.84 12.85 15.74
C LYS A 254 -3.12 12.71 14.25
N VAL A 255 -4.02 11.81 13.90
CA VAL A 255 -4.55 11.68 12.55
C VAL A 255 -5.58 12.79 12.32
N VAL A 256 -5.42 13.55 11.24
CA VAL A 256 -6.31 14.65 10.85
C VAL A 256 -6.79 14.41 9.43
N GLU A 257 -8.06 14.13 9.28
CA GLU A 257 -8.68 13.96 7.97
C GLU A 257 -8.81 15.32 7.25
N LYS A 258 -8.45 15.33 5.97
CA LYS A 258 -8.47 16.49 5.08
C LYS A 258 -9.24 16.15 3.80
N PRO A 259 -10.58 16.10 3.86
CA PRO A 259 -11.39 15.71 2.70
C PRO A 259 -11.29 16.68 1.53
N GLU A 260 -10.95 17.94 1.81
CA GLU A 260 -10.79 19.01 0.81
C GLU A 260 -9.43 19.01 0.11
N LEU A 261 -8.44 18.31 0.66
CA LEU A 261 -7.08 18.31 0.14
C LEU A 261 -6.83 17.05 -0.71
N LEU A 262 -6.35 17.24 -1.95
CA LEU A 262 -5.94 16.15 -2.87
C LEU A 262 -7.01 15.03 -3.01
N TYR A 263 -8.29 15.42 -3.06
CA TYR A 263 -9.46 14.51 -3.08
C TYR A 263 -9.66 13.66 -1.82
N GLY A 264 -9.09 14.09 -0.72
CA GLY A 264 -9.20 13.46 0.59
C GLY A 264 -7.94 12.70 0.98
N ILE A 265 -7.29 13.17 2.05
CA ILE A 265 -6.12 12.54 2.64
C ILE A 265 -6.21 12.56 4.17
N SER A 266 -5.44 11.70 4.81
CA SER A 266 -5.17 11.77 6.24
C SER A 266 -3.77 12.35 6.46
N GLN A 267 -3.69 13.47 7.18
CA GLN A 267 -2.41 14.03 7.65
C GLN A 267 -2.06 13.51 9.04
N LEU A 268 -0.78 13.49 9.36
CA LEU A 268 -0.29 13.25 10.72
C LEU A 268 0.24 14.56 11.31
N LYS A 269 -0.17 14.86 12.54
CA LYS A 269 0.36 15.99 13.31
C LYS A 269 0.99 15.48 14.59
N THR A 270 2.14 16.05 14.96
CA THR A 270 2.84 15.78 16.21
C THR A 270 3.64 16.98 16.62
N ASP A 271 3.97 17.06 17.93
CA ASP A 271 4.91 18.04 18.45
C ASP A 271 6.34 17.59 18.15
N ALA A 272 7.16 18.53 17.71
CA ALA A 272 8.56 18.31 17.36
C ALA A 272 9.37 19.58 17.69
N GLN A 273 10.69 19.40 17.83
CA GLN A 273 11.65 20.51 17.93
C GLN A 273 12.19 20.83 16.55
N ALA A 274 12.46 22.11 16.25
CA ALA A 274 13.01 22.56 14.97
C ALA A 274 14.23 23.47 15.17
#